data_28591cded85a9b0e0fbe748f4e991707
#
_entry.id   28591cded85a9b0e0fbe748f4e991707
#
_cell.length_a   1.000
_cell.length_b   1.000
_cell.length_c   1.000
_cell.angle_alpha   90.00
_cell.angle_beta   90.00
_cell.angle_gamma   90.00
#
_symmetry.space_group_name_H-M   'P 1'
#
loop_
_entity.id
_entity.type
_entity.pdbx_description
1 polymer ?
#
loop_
_entity_poly.entity_id
_entity_poly.type
_entity_poly.pdbx_seq_one_letter_code
_entity_poly.pdbx_strand_id
1 'polypeptide(L)'
;MSKLRILFLCTGNSCRSQMAEGWAKHLKADSIDAHSAGVEPHGMNPLAIQVMREAGVDISAQRSKHVDELKGEPFDYVVTVCDHVHESCPLFPGKTEIVHVGFDDPPRLAKDAKSEAEVLAHYRCVRDEIRAFIEKLPKSLDLAKGHQ
;
A
#
# COMPACT_ATOMS: atom_id res chain seq x y z
N MET A 1 18.54 -10.64 -12.92
CA MET A 1 17.15 -11.09 -13.00
C MET A 1 16.20 -9.93 -12.80
N SER A 2 15.14 -9.88 -13.56
CA SER A 2 14.19 -8.79 -13.43
C SER A 2 13.34 -8.97 -12.17
N LYS A 3 13.08 -7.84 -11.50
CA LYS A 3 12.22 -7.84 -10.32
C LYS A 3 10.75 -7.80 -10.74
N LEU A 4 9.90 -8.36 -9.88
CA LEU A 4 8.47 -8.26 -10.07
C LEU A 4 8.05 -6.82 -9.76
N ARG A 5 7.40 -6.15 -10.71
CA ARG A 5 6.98 -4.75 -10.52
C ARG A 5 5.56 -4.69 -9.99
N ILE A 6 5.40 -4.11 -8.83
CA ILE A 6 4.10 -4.01 -8.15
C ILE A 6 3.77 -2.56 -7.81
N LEU A 7 2.57 -2.15 -8.17
CA LEU A 7 2.03 -0.85 -7.78
C LEU A 7 0.96 -1.06 -6.71
N PHE A 8 1.17 -0.45 -5.54
CA PHE A 8 0.15 -0.43 -4.49
C PHE A 8 -0.69 0.82 -4.66
N LEU A 9 -1.98 0.65 -4.86
CA LEU A 9 -2.89 1.73 -5.21
C LEU A 9 -3.97 1.92 -4.14
N CYS A 10 -4.13 3.16 -3.68
CA CYS A 10 -5.23 3.49 -2.78
C CYS A 10 -5.76 4.90 -3.13
N THR A 11 -6.74 5.40 -2.40
CA THR A 11 -7.35 6.68 -2.72
C THR A 11 -6.36 7.84 -2.54
N GLY A 12 -5.85 8.03 -1.33
CA GLY A 12 -5.05 9.20 -0.99
C GLY A 12 -3.55 9.06 -1.15
N ASN A 13 -3.05 7.83 -1.31
CA ASN A 13 -1.62 7.53 -1.33
C ASN A 13 -0.90 8.19 -0.14
N SER A 14 -1.51 8.13 1.01
CA SER A 14 -1.00 8.79 2.22
C SER A 14 -0.66 7.82 3.34
N CYS A 15 -1.37 6.70 3.45
CA CYS A 15 -1.23 5.78 4.57
C CYS A 15 -0.99 4.33 4.10
N ARG A 16 -2.06 3.60 3.76
CA ARG A 16 -1.96 2.15 3.47
C ARG A 16 -1.01 1.81 2.33
N SER A 17 -1.14 2.45 1.19
CA SER A 17 -0.27 2.16 0.05
C SER A 17 1.17 2.58 0.31
N GLN A 18 1.39 3.66 1.07
CA GLN A 18 2.73 4.08 1.45
C GLN A 18 3.39 3.08 2.39
N MET A 19 2.63 2.54 3.34
CA MET A 19 3.15 1.50 4.24
C MET A 19 3.48 0.23 3.46
N ALA A 20 2.63 -0.15 2.49
CA ALA A 20 2.88 -1.32 1.66
C ALA A 20 4.16 -1.15 0.82
N GLU A 21 4.33 0.02 0.21
CA GLU A 21 5.56 0.32 -0.53
C GLU A 21 6.79 0.23 0.38
N GLY A 22 6.69 0.82 1.59
CA GLY A 22 7.78 0.80 2.56
C GLY A 22 8.16 -0.62 2.99
N TRP A 23 7.18 -1.44 3.33
CA TRP A 23 7.45 -2.83 3.70
C TRP A 23 8.06 -3.63 2.56
N ALA A 24 7.55 -3.45 1.33
CA ALA A 24 8.07 -4.16 0.18
C ALA A 24 9.53 -3.79 -0.10
N LYS A 25 9.87 -2.51 -0.01
CA LYS A 25 11.24 -2.05 -0.19
C LYS A 25 12.16 -2.56 0.91
N HIS A 26 11.63 -2.71 2.12
CA HIS A 26 12.42 -3.17 3.27
C HIS A 26 12.61 -4.69 3.27
N LEU A 27 11.55 -5.44 2.99
CA LEU A 27 11.56 -6.91 3.11
C LEU A 27 11.84 -7.65 1.81
N LYS A 28 11.54 -7.05 0.67
CA LYS A 28 11.57 -7.72 -0.63
C LYS A 28 12.37 -6.96 -1.70
N ALA A 29 13.32 -6.13 -1.28
CA ALA A 29 14.09 -5.28 -2.20
C ALA A 29 14.76 -6.07 -3.33
N ASP A 30 15.16 -7.31 -3.07
CA ASP A 30 15.86 -8.14 -4.06
C ASP A 30 14.92 -8.73 -5.11
N SER A 31 13.64 -8.84 -4.83
CA SER A 31 12.70 -9.55 -5.71
C SER A 31 11.54 -8.68 -6.21
N ILE A 32 11.28 -7.54 -5.56
CA ILE A 32 10.13 -6.68 -5.90
C ILE A 32 10.58 -5.24 -6.11
N ASP A 33 10.15 -4.66 -7.23
CA ASP A 33 10.28 -3.23 -7.50
C ASP A 33 8.94 -2.61 -7.14
N ALA A 34 8.85 -2.00 -5.96
CA ALA A 34 7.60 -1.52 -5.38
C ALA A 34 7.37 -0.03 -5.63
N HIS A 35 6.13 0.29 -5.97
CA HIS A 35 5.68 1.67 -6.18
C HIS A 35 4.32 1.83 -5.52
N SER A 36 3.92 3.07 -5.24
CA SER A 36 2.58 3.37 -4.77
C SER A 36 2.05 4.65 -5.39
N ALA A 37 0.74 4.77 -5.47
CA ALA A 37 0.08 5.95 -6.01
C ALA A 37 -1.36 6.01 -5.50
N GLY A 38 -2.03 7.12 -5.77
CA GLY A 38 -3.43 7.30 -5.41
C GLY A 38 -4.21 7.98 -6.52
N VAL A 39 -5.53 7.89 -6.44
CA VAL A 39 -6.41 8.58 -7.39
C VAL A 39 -6.68 10.02 -6.96
N GLU A 40 -6.50 10.32 -5.66
CA GLU A 40 -6.61 11.67 -5.11
C GLU A 40 -5.53 11.86 -4.04
N PRO A 41 -4.27 12.17 -4.42
CA PRO A 41 -3.18 12.27 -3.44
C PRO A 41 -3.45 13.31 -2.36
N HIS A 42 -3.25 12.90 -1.10
CA HIS A 42 -3.46 13.76 0.08
C HIS A 42 -2.18 14.12 0.83
N GLY A 43 -1.02 13.74 0.30
CA GLY A 43 0.25 13.91 1.01
C GLY A 43 0.51 12.75 1.96
N MET A 44 1.69 12.75 2.58
CA MET A 44 2.08 11.68 3.50
C MET A 44 1.39 11.84 4.85
N ASN A 45 0.87 10.76 5.38
CA ASN A 45 0.24 10.76 6.69
C ASN A 45 1.33 10.68 7.78
N PRO A 46 1.45 11.69 8.66
CA PRO A 46 2.50 11.72 9.69
C PRO A 46 2.47 10.52 10.64
N LEU A 47 1.29 10.02 10.97
CA LEU A 47 1.16 8.88 11.87
C LEU A 47 1.60 7.58 11.20
N ALA A 48 1.37 7.46 9.90
CA ALA A 48 1.89 6.32 9.13
C ALA A 48 3.42 6.33 9.14
N ILE A 49 4.02 7.51 8.94
CA ILE A 49 5.47 7.66 9.02
C ILE A 49 5.97 7.26 10.41
N GLN A 50 5.28 7.70 11.46
CA GLN A 50 5.66 7.42 12.84
C GLN A 50 5.63 5.92 13.15
N VAL A 51 4.52 5.23 12.84
CA VAL A 51 4.41 3.82 13.18
C VAL A 51 5.32 2.93 12.33
N MET A 52 5.62 3.33 11.10
CA MET A 52 6.59 2.61 10.29
C MET A 52 8.00 2.76 10.87
N ARG A 53 8.34 3.97 11.32
CA ARG A 53 9.64 4.23 11.95
C ARG A 53 9.79 3.39 13.23
N GLU A 54 8.74 3.24 14.02
CA GLU A 54 8.76 2.36 15.20
C GLU A 54 9.14 0.94 14.84
N ALA A 55 8.74 0.49 13.66
CA ALA A 55 9.02 -0.86 13.17
C ALA A 55 10.35 -0.95 12.40
N GLY A 56 11.13 0.14 12.37
CA GLY A 56 12.43 0.14 11.72
C GLY A 56 12.41 0.52 10.24
N VAL A 57 11.30 1.03 9.73
CA VAL A 57 11.16 1.40 8.32
C VAL A 57 10.86 2.88 8.19
N ASP A 58 11.76 3.63 7.56
CA ASP A 58 11.58 5.06 7.35
C ASP A 58 10.95 5.31 5.97
N ILE A 59 9.70 5.78 5.95
CA ILE A 59 9.00 6.11 4.71
C ILE A 59 8.90 7.63 4.49
N SER A 60 9.60 8.43 5.29
CA SER A 60 9.50 9.88 5.21
C SER A 60 9.99 10.46 3.87
N ALA A 61 10.83 9.73 3.16
CA ALA A 61 11.33 10.14 1.83
C ALA A 61 10.40 9.72 0.69
N GLN A 62 9.40 8.90 0.95
CA GLN A 62 8.43 8.51 -0.07
C GLN A 62 7.50 9.68 -0.36
N ARG A 63 6.92 9.69 -1.54
CA ARG A 63 6.10 10.81 -2.02
C ARG A 63 4.70 10.34 -2.36
N SER A 64 3.70 11.08 -1.88
CA SER A 64 2.32 10.89 -2.27
C SER A 64 2.17 11.41 -3.71
N LYS A 65 1.62 10.58 -4.62
CA LYS A 65 1.54 10.93 -6.03
C LYS A 65 0.28 10.39 -6.68
N HIS A 66 -0.14 11.06 -7.75
CA HIS A 66 -1.28 10.63 -8.54
C HIS A 66 -0.89 9.45 -9.43
N VAL A 67 -1.81 8.51 -9.59
CA VAL A 67 -1.59 7.31 -10.41
C VAL A 67 -1.24 7.64 -11.86
N ASP A 68 -1.69 8.77 -12.38
CA ASP A 68 -1.38 9.19 -13.74
C ASP A 68 0.12 9.39 -13.98
N GLU A 69 0.90 9.66 -12.93
CA GLU A 69 2.35 9.78 -13.06
C GLU A 69 3.00 8.45 -13.45
N LEU A 70 2.33 7.35 -13.13
CA LEU A 70 2.82 5.99 -13.41
C LEU A 70 2.05 5.31 -14.55
N LYS A 71 1.08 6.00 -15.13
CA LYS A 71 0.28 5.49 -16.24
C LYS A 71 1.18 5.27 -17.45
N GLY A 72 1.12 4.11 -18.03
CA GLY A 72 1.98 3.75 -19.17
C GLY A 72 3.22 2.96 -18.76
N GLU A 73 3.56 2.91 -17.48
CA GLU A 73 4.66 2.07 -17.02
C GLU A 73 4.18 0.62 -16.91
N PRO A 74 5.03 -0.34 -17.27
CA PRO A 74 4.62 -1.75 -17.19
C PRO A 74 4.72 -2.26 -15.75
N PHE A 75 3.58 -2.64 -15.16
CA PHE A 75 3.55 -3.32 -13.87
C PHE A 75 3.08 -4.75 -14.08
N ASP A 76 3.62 -5.67 -13.29
CA ASP A 76 3.15 -7.05 -13.30
C ASP A 76 1.84 -7.15 -12.52
N TYR A 77 1.75 -6.41 -11.41
CA TYR A 77 0.56 -6.38 -10.58
C TYR A 77 0.23 -4.97 -10.12
N VAL A 78 -1.05 -4.68 -10.04
CA VAL A 78 -1.57 -3.50 -9.33
C VAL A 78 -2.38 -4.05 -8.16
N VAL A 79 -1.94 -3.78 -6.96
CA VAL A 79 -2.60 -4.22 -5.74
C VAL A 79 -3.40 -3.06 -5.16
N THR A 80 -4.73 -3.15 -5.21
CA THR A 80 -5.59 -2.10 -4.64
C THR A 80 -5.79 -2.42 -3.16
N VAL A 81 -5.49 -1.45 -2.30
CA VAL A 81 -5.51 -1.65 -0.85
C VAL A 81 -6.67 -0.96 -0.14
N CYS A 82 -7.53 -0.30 -0.89
CA CYS A 82 -8.77 0.27 -0.34
C CYS A 82 -9.93 0.02 -1.32
N ASP A 83 -11.14 -0.06 -0.78
CA ASP A 83 -12.30 -0.45 -1.56
C ASP A 83 -12.69 0.53 -2.67
N HIS A 84 -12.57 1.83 -2.40
CA HIS A 84 -12.97 2.87 -3.37
C HIS A 84 -12.17 2.83 -4.67
N VAL A 85 -10.90 2.50 -4.59
CA VAL A 85 -10.00 2.48 -5.75
C VAL A 85 -10.33 1.35 -6.71
N HIS A 86 -10.93 0.29 -6.21
CA HIS A 86 -11.29 -0.86 -7.04
C HIS A 86 -12.18 -0.45 -8.23
N GLU A 87 -13.11 0.49 -8.00
CA GLU A 87 -14.01 0.98 -9.04
C GLU A 87 -13.36 2.03 -9.95
N SER A 88 -12.38 2.75 -9.42
CA SER A 88 -11.73 3.87 -10.11
C SER A 88 -10.38 3.53 -10.70
N CYS A 89 -9.98 2.27 -10.63
CA CYS A 89 -8.67 1.85 -11.08
C CYS A 89 -8.51 2.07 -12.60
N PRO A 90 -7.49 2.83 -13.02
CA PRO A 90 -7.28 3.06 -14.45
C PRO A 90 -6.78 1.78 -15.13
N LEU A 91 -6.92 1.75 -16.45
CA LEU A 91 -6.38 0.64 -17.23
C LEU A 91 -4.87 0.80 -17.36
N PHE A 92 -4.16 -0.29 -17.18
CA PHE A 92 -2.71 -0.34 -17.35
C PHE A 92 -2.37 -1.14 -18.62
N PRO A 93 -1.29 -0.77 -19.32
CA PRO A 93 -0.91 -1.46 -20.56
C PRO A 93 -0.40 -2.88 -20.31
N GLY A 94 -0.52 -3.73 -21.31
CA GLY A 94 0.03 -5.08 -21.28
C GLY A 94 -0.80 -6.05 -20.45
N LYS A 95 -0.10 -6.97 -19.82
CA LYS A 95 -0.73 -8.07 -19.06
C LYS A 95 -0.74 -7.81 -17.55
N THR A 96 -0.89 -6.56 -17.15
CA THR A 96 -0.96 -6.20 -15.74
C THR A 96 -2.18 -6.86 -15.07
N GLU A 97 -1.94 -7.57 -13.98
CA GLU A 97 -3.03 -8.16 -13.21
C GLU A 97 -3.39 -7.24 -12.06
N ILE A 98 -4.69 -7.06 -11.84
CA ILE A 98 -5.19 -6.22 -10.75
C ILE A 98 -5.71 -7.13 -9.65
N VAL A 99 -5.16 -6.98 -8.44
CA VAL A 99 -5.53 -7.79 -7.28
C VAL A 99 -6.05 -6.86 -6.19
N HIS A 100 -7.25 -7.11 -5.72
CA HIS A 100 -7.82 -6.33 -4.63
C HIS A 100 -7.55 -7.00 -3.28
N VAL A 101 -6.88 -6.26 -2.38
CA VAL A 101 -6.60 -6.71 -1.01
C VAL A 101 -7.03 -5.60 -0.08
N GLY A 102 -8.19 -5.61 0.48
CA GLY A 102 -8.65 -4.54 1.36
C GLY A 102 -7.95 -4.55 2.72
N PHE A 103 -7.49 -3.40 3.18
CA PHE A 103 -7.03 -3.18 4.55
C PHE A 103 -7.87 -2.07 5.14
N ASP A 104 -8.13 -2.15 6.44
CA ASP A 104 -8.84 -1.09 7.13
C ASP A 104 -8.08 0.22 7.06
N ASP A 105 -8.82 1.32 6.98
CA ASP A 105 -8.25 2.66 6.88
C ASP A 105 -7.95 3.20 8.28
N PRO A 106 -6.67 3.35 8.68
CA PRO A 106 -6.34 3.80 10.03
C PRO A 106 -6.98 5.13 10.43
N PRO A 107 -6.98 6.19 9.59
CA PRO A 107 -7.67 7.42 9.98
C PRO A 107 -9.16 7.23 10.27
N ARG A 108 -9.82 6.33 9.52
CA ARG A 108 -11.23 6.03 9.73
C ARG A 108 -11.45 5.28 11.05
N LEU A 109 -10.60 4.28 11.33
CA LEU A 109 -10.67 3.53 12.58
C LEU A 109 -10.42 4.44 13.79
N ALA A 110 -9.54 5.42 13.63
CA ALA A 110 -9.14 6.32 14.70
C ALA A 110 -10.11 7.46 14.92
N LYS A 111 -11.13 7.62 14.07
CA LYS A 111 -12.06 8.73 14.13
C LYS A 111 -12.73 8.90 15.50
N ASP A 112 -13.09 7.79 16.14
CA ASP A 112 -13.76 7.81 17.43
C ASP A 112 -12.83 7.45 18.59
N ALA A 113 -11.52 7.44 18.35
CA ALA A 113 -10.54 7.12 19.38
C ALA A 113 -10.53 8.20 20.46
N LYS A 114 -10.40 7.78 21.70
CA LYS A 114 -10.48 8.67 22.87
C LYS A 114 -9.12 9.12 23.39
N SER A 115 -8.04 8.61 22.79
CA SER A 115 -6.69 8.97 23.21
C SER A 115 -5.74 8.80 22.05
N GLU A 116 -4.57 9.44 22.14
CA GLU A 116 -3.51 9.27 21.15
C GLU A 116 -3.04 7.81 21.10
N ALA A 117 -3.01 7.14 22.24
CA ALA A 117 -2.64 5.74 22.32
C ALA A 117 -3.59 4.86 21.50
N GLU A 118 -4.89 5.12 21.55
CA GLU A 118 -5.86 4.38 20.74
C GLU A 118 -5.68 4.65 19.24
N VAL A 119 -5.41 5.91 18.89
CA VAL A 119 -5.15 6.28 17.50
C VAL A 119 -3.97 5.49 16.96
N LEU A 120 -2.86 5.50 17.69
CA LEU A 120 -1.66 4.78 17.27
C LEU A 120 -1.85 3.26 17.21
N ALA A 121 -2.68 2.72 18.13
CA ALA A 121 -2.97 1.28 18.12
C ALA A 121 -3.62 0.85 16.81
N HIS A 122 -4.54 1.65 16.26
CA HIS A 122 -5.17 1.37 14.97
C HIS A 122 -4.15 1.40 13.83
N TYR A 123 -3.27 2.39 13.83
CA TYR A 123 -2.23 2.51 12.81
C TYR A 123 -1.26 1.32 12.88
N ARG A 124 -0.86 0.92 14.09
CA ARG A 124 0.04 -0.23 14.29
C ARG A 124 -0.60 -1.54 13.84
N CYS A 125 -1.88 -1.71 14.12
CA CYS A 125 -2.60 -2.91 13.72
C CYS A 125 -2.62 -3.07 12.19
N VAL A 126 -3.00 -2.02 11.48
CA VAL A 126 -3.03 -2.05 10.01
C VAL A 126 -1.62 -2.19 9.44
N ARG A 127 -0.63 -1.49 10.01
CA ARG A 127 0.77 -1.63 9.64
C ARG A 127 1.21 -3.10 9.67
N ASP A 128 0.86 -3.80 10.74
CA ASP A 128 1.27 -5.19 10.93
C ASP A 128 0.51 -6.15 10.00
N GLU A 129 -0.74 -5.86 9.70
CA GLU A 129 -1.50 -6.64 8.72
C GLU A 129 -0.90 -6.52 7.32
N ILE A 130 -0.51 -5.30 6.94
CA ILE A 130 0.14 -5.06 5.65
C ILE A 130 1.48 -5.78 5.59
N ARG A 131 2.26 -5.72 6.68
CA ARG A 131 3.53 -6.45 6.78
C ARG A 131 3.33 -7.93 6.51
N ALA A 132 2.35 -8.55 7.15
CA ALA A 132 2.07 -9.98 6.99
C ALA A 132 1.77 -10.33 5.52
N PHE A 133 1.02 -9.47 4.84
CA PHE A 133 0.73 -9.66 3.41
C PHE A 133 2.02 -9.59 2.57
N ILE A 134 2.84 -8.57 2.84
CA ILE A 134 4.10 -8.36 2.10
C ILE A 134 5.09 -9.50 2.34
N GLU A 135 5.17 -9.99 3.58
CA GLU A 135 6.10 -11.09 3.90
C GLU A 135 5.80 -12.36 3.09
N LYS A 136 4.54 -12.54 2.69
CA LYS A 136 4.10 -13.71 1.93
C LYS A 136 4.10 -13.50 0.42
N LEU A 137 4.56 -12.35 -0.07
CA LEU A 137 4.63 -12.12 -1.51
C LEU A 137 5.67 -13.03 -2.15
N PRO A 138 5.45 -13.52 -3.36
CA PRO A 138 4.27 -13.30 -4.21
C PRO A 138 3.08 -14.24 -3.95
N LYS A 139 3.20 -15.20 -3.05
CA LYS A 139 2.13 -16.17 -2.79
C LYS A 139 0.84 -15.52 -2.32
N SER A 140 0.93 -14.42 -1.54
CA SER A 140 -0.25 -13.72 -1.05
C SER A 140 -1.10 -13.15 -2.17
N LEU A 141 -0.52 -12.89 -3.34
CA LEU A 141 -1.27 -12.42 -4.51
C LEU A 141 -2.19 -13.53 -5.03
N ASP A 142 -1.70 -14.76 -5.07
CA ASP A 142 -2.51 -15.90 -5.52
C ASP A 142 -3.65 -16.20 -4.55
N LEU A 143 -3.38 -16.09 -3.25
CA LEU A 143 -4.41 -16.27 -2.23
C LEU A 143 -5.50 -15.22 -2.34
N ALA A 144 -5.14 -13.96 -2.58
CA ALA A 144 -6.11 -12.88 -2.77
C ALA A 144 -6.97 -13.11 -4.00
N LYS A 145 -6.37 -13.58 -5.11
CA LYS A 145 -7.12 -13.92 -6.33
C LYS A 145 -8.11 -15.03 -6.09
N GLY A 146 -7.74 -16.03 -5.28
CA GLY A 146 -8.60 -17.16 -4.98
C GLY A 146 -9.86 -16.81 -4.23
N HIS A 147 -9.93 -15.60 -3.67
CA HIS A 147 -11.09 -15.12 -2.91
C HIS A 147 -11.97 -14.15 -3.70
N GLN A 148 -11.70 -13.97 -4.97
CA GLN A 148 -12.51 -13.08 -5.82
C GLN A 148 -13.67 -13.79 -6.51
#